data_c2371d3f79b970ba9da3d0fe38bc2c4b
#
_entry.id   c2371d3f79b970ba9da3d0fe38bc2c4b
#
_cell.length_a   1.000
_cell.length_b   1.000
_cell.length_c   1.000
_cell.angle_alpha   90.00
_cell.angle_beta   90.00
_cell.angle_gamma   90.00
#
_symmetry.space_group_name_H-M   'P 1'
#
loop_
_entity.id
_entity.type
_entity.pdbx_description
1 polymer ?
#
loop_
_entity_poly.entity_id
_entity_poly.type
_entity_poly.pdbx_seq_one_letter_code
_entity_poly.pdbx_strand_id
1 'polypeptide(L)'
;MAVKLDWLLARATGYFGVTNYLGDRFATSDEGVSALMTNLRQRGLAFLDDGSMRRRPGAFARASADRVIDEEQTPAAILRQFNALEAAAKTNGAALGTGFSYPVTVEAAARWTAGLEARGLQLAPASAMTRRPGR
;
A
#
# COMPACT_ATOMS: atom_id res chain seq x y z
N MET A 1 -3.87 -2.80 -23.77
CA MET A 1 -3.82 -2.44 -22.34
C MET A 1 -3.60 -0.96 -22.08
N ALA A 2 -2.69 -0.29 -22.74
CA ALA A 2 -2.41 1.13 -22.53
C ALA A 2 -3.65 2.03 -22.62
N VAL A 3 -4.50 1.85 -23.65
CA VAL A 3 -5.73 2.65 -23.84
C VAL A 3 -6.71 2.52 -22.66
N LYS A 4 -6.87 1.31 -22.13
CA LYS A 4 -7.74 1.08 -20.95
C LYS A 4 -7.16 1.70 -19.70
N LEU A 5 -5.86 1.63 -19.54
CA LEU A 5 -5.14 2.23 -18.40
C LEU A 5 -5.21 3.76 -18.46
N ASP A 6 -5.01 4.35 -19.63
CA ASP A 6 -5.14 5.80 -19.85
C ASP A 6 -6.54 6.29 -19.50
N TRP A 7 -7.56 5.56 -19.96
CA TRP A 7 -8.95 5.88 -19.63
C TRP A 7 -9.19 5.82 -18.12
N LEU A 8 -8.69 4.77 -17.45
CA LEU A 8 -8.87 4.58 -16.01
C LEU A 8 -8.18 5.68 -15.21
N LEU A 9 -6.94 5.99 -15.53
CA LEU A 9 -6.15 7.00 -14.82
C LEU A 9 -6.70 8.42 -15.01
N ALA A 10 -7.47 8.65 -16.06
CA ALA A 10 -8.12 9.93 -16.30
C ALA A 10 -9.43 10.13 -15.52
N ARG A 11 -9.93 9.12 -14.80
CA ARG A 11 -11.17 9.21 -14.03
C ARG A 11 -11.07 10.07 -12.77
N ALA A 12 -9.86 10.28 -12.27
CA ALA A 12 -9.61 11.11 -11.10
C ALA A 12 -8.37 11.97 -11.33
N THR A 13 -8.22 13.01 -10.53
CA THR A 13 -7.04 13.91 -10.56
C THR A 13 -6.55 14.17 -9.14
N GLY A 14 -5.30 14.64 -9.01
CA GLY A 14 -4.74 15.02 -7.72
C GLY A 14 -4.21 13.87 -6.87
N TYR A 15 -4.27 12.63 -7.34
CA TYR A 15 -3.70 11.49 -6.64
C TYR A 15 -2.18 11.37 -6.92
N PHE A 16 -1.43 10.89 -5.93
CA PHE A 16 0.02 10.72 -6.07
C PHE A 16 0.43 9.35 -6.63
N GLY A 17 -0.49 8.38 -6.61
CA GLY A 17 -0.21 7.02 -7.02
C GLY A 17 -1.45 6.14 -7.02
N VAL A 18 -1.24 4.89 -7.34
CA VAL A 18 -2.30 3.87 -7.36
C VAL A 18 -1.86 2.65 -6.57
N THR A 19 -2.84 1.86 -6.16
CA THR A 19 -2.63 0.58 -5.47
C THR A 19 -3.39 -0.53 -6.19
N ASN A 20 -2.93 -1.78 -6.04
CA ASN A 20 -3.69 -2.91 -6.50
C ASN A 20 -4.80 -3.28 -5.51
N TYR A 21 -5.90 -3.75 -6.07
CA TYR A 21 -6.98 -4.40 -5.33
C TYR A 21 -7.15 -5.80 -5.88
N LEU A 22 -6.70 -6.80 -5.09
CA LEU A 22 -6.61 -8.18 -5.58
C LEU A 22 -5.70 -8.27 -6.83
N GLY A 23 -6.10 -9.03 -7.84
CA GLY A 23 -5.38 -9.08 -9.11
C GLY A 23 -4.24 -10.08 -9.16
N ASP A 24 -4.36 -11.20 -8.46
CA ASP A 24 -3.31 -12.24 -8.38
C ASP A 24 -2.86 -12.72 -9.76
N ARG A 25 -3.79 -12.91 -10.68
CA ARG A 25 -3.48 -13.29 -12.06
C ARG A 25 -2.71 -12.20 -12.81
N PHE A 26 -3.06 -10.94 -12.57
CA PHE A 26 -2.34 -9.81 -13.15
C PHE A 26 -0.92 -9.71 -12.59
N ALA A 27 -0.77 -9.89 -11.28
CA ALA A 27 0.53 -9.86 -10.61
C ALA A 27 1.51 -10.92 -11.12
N THR A 28 1.02 -12.01 -11.70
CA THR A 28 1.86 -13.05 -12.33
C THR A 28 2.21 -12.76 -13.78
N SER A 29 1.61 -11.74 -14.40
CA SER A 29 1.90 -11.36 -15.79
C SER A 29 3.04 -10.35 -15.85
N ASP A 30 4.22 -10.79 -16.22
CA ASP A 30 5.39 -9.92 -16.36
C ASP A 30 5.15 -8.78 -17.35
N GLU A 31 4.51 -9.09 -18.48
CA GLU A 31 4.16 -8.09 -19.50
C GLU A 31 3.15 -7.06 -18.96
N GLY A 32 2.10 -7.54 -18.31
CA GLY A 32 1.07 -6.67 -17.74
C GLY A 32 1.61 -5.74 -16.66
N VAL A 33 2.38 -6.28 -15.74
CA VAL A 33 3.00 -5.51 -14.65
C VAL A 33 4.01 -4.51 -15.21
N SER A 34 4.86 -4.92 -16.17
CA SER A 34 5.83 -4.02 -16.80
C SER A 34 5.17 -2.86 -17.55
N ALA A 35 4.07 -3.13 -18.25
CA ALA A 35 3.31 -2.10 -18.95
C ALA A 35 2.70 -1.10 -17.96
N LEU A 36 2.11 -1.59 -16.85
CA LEU A 36 1.59 -0.74 -15.77
C LEU A 36 2.68 0.14 -15.18
N MET A 37 3.80 -0.44 -14.77
CA MET A 37 4.90 0.28 -14.13
C MET A 37 5.51 1.35 -15.05
N THR A 38 5.68 1.04 -16.33
CA THR A 38 6.17 2.00 -17.33
C THR A 38 5.23 3.18 -17.47
N ASN A 39 3.91 2.92 -17.58
CA ASN A 39 2.91 3.97 -17.70
C ASN A 39 2.89 4.88 -16.46
N LEU A 40 2.92 4.29 -15.27
CA LEU A 40 2.96 5.04 -14.01
C LEU A 40 4.23 5.89 -13.90
N ARG A 41 5.38 5.35 -14.31
CA ARG A 41 6.65 6.09 -14.32
C ARG A 41 6.59 7.31 -15.23
N GLN A 42 6.08 7.15 -16.44
CA GLN A 42 5.93 8.25 -17.40
C GLN A 42 5.02 9.36 -16.89
N ARG A 43 4.06 9.03 -16.04
CA ARG A 43 3.13 9.98 -15.43
C ARG A 43 3.60 10.55 -14.08
N GLY A 44 4.73 10.10 -13.58
CA GLY A 44 5.22 10.50 -12.25
C GLY A 44 4.37 9.97 -11.10
N LEU A 45 3.70 8.83 -11.30
CA LEU A 45 2.82 8.22 -10.32
C LEU A 45 3.52 7.10 -9.54
N ALA A 46 3.25 7.05 -8.25
CA ALA A 46 3.69 5.97 -7.37
C ALA A 46 2.81 4.72 -7.50
N PHE A 47 3.35 3.59 -7.12
CA PHE A 47 2.61 2.35 -6.97
C PHE A 47 2.82 1.76 -5.58
N LEU A 48 1.71 1.53 -4.87
CA LEU A 48 1.71 0.88 -3.58
C LEU A 48 1.06 -0.50 -3.74
N ASP A 49 1.77 -1.55 -3.39
CA ASP A 49 1.23 -2.90 -3.48
C ASP A 49 0.97 -3.51 -2.10
N ASP A 50 0.19 -4.57 -2.07
CA ASP A 50 -0.20 -5.30 -0.87
C ASP A 50 0.91 -6.22 -0.31
N GLY A 51 2.12 -6.14 -0.85
CA GLY A 51 3.25 -7.00 -0.53
C GLY A 51 3.54 -8.04 -1.61
N SER A 52 2.56 -8.37 -2.46
CA SER A 52 2.69 -9.41 -3.49
C SER A 52 3.67 -9.04 -4.61
N MET A 53 3.86 -7.76 -4.85
CA MET A 53 4.73 -7.25 -5.91
C MET A 53 6.01 -6.58 -5.38
N ARG A 54 6.42 -6.90 -4.16
CA ARG A 54 7.56 -6.26 -3.47
C ARG A 54 8.85 -6.22 -4.31
N ARG A 55 9.11 -7.24 -5.09
CA ARG A 55 10.34 -7.36 -5.89
C ARG A 55 10.21 -6.83 -7.32
N ARG A 56 9.07 -6.29 -7.72
CA ARG A 56 8.84 -5.78 -9.07
C ARG A 56 9.28 -4.32 -9.18
N PRO A 57 10.28 -3.99 -9.99
CA PRO A 57 10.71 -2.60 -10.18
C PRO A 57 9.76 -1.84 -11.11
N GLY A 58 9.88 -0.54 -11.18
CA GLY A 58 9.51 0.20 -12.37
C GLY A 58 8.62 1.43 -12.25
N ALA A 59 7.79 1.64 -11.22
CA ALA A 59 7.03 2.88 -11.11
C ALA A 59 7.92 4.08 -10.71
N PHE A 60 7.39 5.30 -10.78
CA PHE A 60 8.09 6.51 -10.37
C PHE A 60 8.55 6.44 -8.91
N ALA A 61 7.69 5.96 -8.03
CA ALA A 61 8.03 5.66 -6.65
C ALA A 61 7.25 4.41 -6.19
N ARG A 62 7.79 3.67 -5.24
CA ARG A 62 7.23 2.39 -4.80
C ARG A 62 7.13 2.30 -3.28
N ALA A 63 6.07 1.65 -2.83
CA ALA A 63 5.99 1.08 -1.49
C ALA A 63 5.27 -0.26 -1.56
N SER A 64 5.66 -1.19 -0.69
CA SER A 64 4.97 -2.48 -0.53
C SER A 64 4.48 -2.59 0.90
N ALA A 65 3.25 -3.04 1.08
CA ALA A 65 2.71 -3.26 2.41
C ALA A 65 3.51 -4.35 3.14
N ASP A 66 3.78 -4.11 4.41
CA ASP A 66 4.43 -5.07 5.29
C ASP A 66 3.42 -6.09 5.81
N ARG A 67 2.16 -5.68 5.94
CA ARG A 67 1.07 -6.49 6.47
C ARG A 67 -0.26 -6.18 5.79
N VAL A 68 -1.07 -7.22 5.59
CA VAL A 68 -2.51 -7.09 5.33
C VAL A 68 -3.22 -7.21 6.68
N ILE A 69 -3.98 -6.19 7.04
CA ILE A 69 -4.51 -6.04 8.41
C ILE A 69 -5.75 -6.90 8.64
N ASP A 70 -6.58 -7.09 7.62
CA ASP A 70 -7.93 -7.65 7.76
C ASP A 70 -8.21 -8.85 6.85
N GLU A 71 -7.23 -9.69 6.60
CA GLU A 71 -7.46 -10.99 5.98
C GLU A 71 -8.40 -11.84 6.84
N GLU A 72 -8.20 -11.85 8.15
CA GLU A 72 -9.11 -12.40 9.13
C GLU A 72 -9.89 -11.26 9.78
N GLN A 73 -11.21 -11.23 9.57
CA GLN A 73 -12.07 -10.10 9.92
C GLN A 73 -12.63 -10.18 11.34
N THR A 74 -11.78 -10.46 12.30
CA THR A 74 -12.15 -10.44 13.73
C THR A 74 -11.37 -9.33 14.45
N PRO A 75 -11.95 -8.69 15.48
CA PRO A 75 -11.24 -7.64 16.23
C PRO A 75 -9.90 -8.10 16.79
N ALA A 76 -9.82 -9.33 17.31
CA ALA A 76 -8.60 -9.87 17.88
C ALA A 76 -7.51 -10.10 16.82
N ALA A 77 -7.87 -10.65 15.66
CA ALA A 77 -6.93 -10.88 14.56
C ALA A 77 -6.42 -9.57 13.98
N ILE A 78 -7.29 -8.60 13.78
CA ILE A 78 -6.93 -7.26 13.29
C ILE A 78 -5.99 -6.57 14.26
N LEU A 79 -6.27 -6.62 15.56
CA LEU A 79 -5.39 -6.03 16.57
C LEU A 79 -4.01 -6.69 16.57
N ARG A 80 -3.92 -8.00 16.40
CA ARG A 80 -2.62 -8.69 16.27
C ARG A 80 -1.83 -8.16 15.07
N GLN A 81 -2.48 -7.90 13.94
CA GLN A 81 -1.81 -7.34 12.77
C GLN A 81 -1.35 -5.90 13.00
N PHE A 82 -2.15 -5.07 13.65
CA PHE A 82 -1.72 -3.73 14.03
C PHE A 82 -0.53 -3.76 15.00
N ASN A 83 -0.53 -4.64 15.98
CA ASN A 83 0.58 -4.78 16.91
C ASN A 83 1.86 -5.26 16.21
N ALA A 84 1.74 -6.16 15.25
CA ALA A 84 2.87 -6.61 14.42
C ALA A 84 3.38 -5.47 13.52
N LEU A 85 2.49 -4.65 12.98
CA LEU A 85 2.86 -3.47 12.20
C LEU A 85 3.63 -2.45 13.05
N GLU A 86 3.17 -2.21 14.28
CA GLU A 86 3.85 -1.35 15.24
C GLU A 86 5.26 -1.86 15.56
N ALA A 87 5.40 -3.16 15.82
CA ALA A 87 6.71 -3.77 16.05
C ALA A 87 7.64 -3.63 14.85
N ALA A 88 7.13 -3.81 13.64
CA ALA A 88 7.89 -3.61 12.41
C ALA A 88 8.34 -2.15 12.25
N ALA A 89 7.47 -1.20 12.55
CA ALA A 89 7.81 0.22 12.50
C ALA A 89 8.91 0.59 13.50
N LYS A 90 8.85 0.06 14.72
CA LYS A 90 9.89 0.27 15.74
C LYS A 90 11.24 -0.33 15.34
N THR A 91 11.22 -1.48 14.68
CA THR A 91 12.45 -2.15 14.22
C THR A 91 13.05 -1.48 12.99
N ASN A 92 12.22 -1.08 12.02
CA ASN A 92 12.66 -0.64 10.69
C ASN A 92 12.58 0.89 10.51
N GLY A 93 12.04 1.61 11.46
CA GLY A 93 11.82 3.06 11.40
C GLY A 93 10.51 3.47 10.73
N ALA A 94 9.83 2.59 10.01
CA ALA A 94 8.54 2.81 9.38
C ALA A 94 7.92 1.48 8.99
N ALA A 95 6.60 1.44 8.86
CA ALA A 95 5.87 0.29 8.34
C ALA A 95 4.59 0.73 7.63
N LEU A 96 4.18 -0.03 6.62
CA LEU A 96 2.98 0.20 5.84
C LEU A 96 2.06 -1.01 5.96
N GLY A 97 0.82 -0.77 6.36
CA GLY A 97 -0.24 -1.78 6.35
C GLY A 97 -1.30 -1.46 5.31
N THR A 98 -2.00 -2.46 4.84
CA THR A 98 -3.14 -2.33 3.93
C THR A 98 -4.34 -3.09 4.46
N GLY A 99 -5.54 -2.65 4.11
CA GLY A 99 -6.79 -3.28 4.52
C GLY A 99 -7.92 -2.94 3.56
N PHE A 100 -9.02 -3.68 3.66
CA PHE A 100 -10.18 -3.58 2.77
C PHE A 100 -11.30 -2.68 3.30
N SER A 101 -11.06 -1.97 4.40
CA SER A 101 -11.99 -0.99 4.97
C SER A 101 -13.35 -1.56 5.39
N TYR A 102 -13.40 -2.80 5.87
CA TYR A 102 -14.59 -3.33 6.53
C TYR A 102 -14.93 -2.49 7.78
N PRO A 103 -16.18 -2.44 8.23
CA PRO A 103 -16.52 -1.71 9.46
C PRO A 103 -15.66 -2.10 10.66
N VAL A 104 -15.37 -3.40 10.85
CA VAL A 104 -14.49 -3.89 11.91
C VAL A 104 -13.07 -3.39 11.75
N THR A 105 -12.58 -3.27 10.52
CA THR A 105 -11.24 -2.75 10.22
C THR A 105 -11.13 -1.27 10.57
N VAL A 106 -12.10 -0.48 10.14
CA VAL A 106 -12.13 0.98 10.37
C VAL A 106 -12.23 1.28 11.86
N GLU A 107 -13.07 0.56 12.60
CA GLU A 107 -13.20 0.73 14.05
C GLU A 107 -11.90 0.38 14.78
N ALA A 108 -11.28 -0.74 14.44
CA ALA A 108 -10.01 -1.15 15.03
C ALA A 108 -8.88 -0.16 14.71
N ALA A 109 -8.83 0.33 13.49
CA ALA A 109 -7.85 1.34 13.07
C ALA A 109 -8.02 2.64 13.87
N ALA A 110 -9.25 3.11 14.05
CA ALA A 110 -9.54 4.33 14.80
C ALA A 110 -9.07 4.21 16.25
N ARG A 111 -9.34 3.08 16.90
CA ARG A 111 -8.90 2.83 18.28
C ARG A 111 -7.39 2.70 18.40
N TRP A 112 -6.77 1.96 17.49
CA TRP A 112 -5.32 1.74 17.52
C TRP A 112 -4.55 3.03 17.27
N THR A 113 -4.97 3.85 16.29
CA THR A 113 -4.30 5.09 15.94
C THR A 113 -4.40 6.15 17.04
N ALA A 114 -5.47 6.16 17.84
CA ALA A 114 -5.64 7.10 18.93
C ALA A 114 -4.52 7.05 19.98
N GLY A 115 -3.85 5.91 20.13
CA GLY A 115 -2.77 5.73 21.12
C GLY A 115 -1.36 5.73 20.54
N LEU A 116 -1.17 5.99 19.25
CA LEU A 116 0.14 5.85 18.58
C LEU A 116 1.21 6.77 19.14
N GLU A 117 0.90 8.04 19.34
CA GLU A 117 1.89 9.01 19.83
C GLU A 117 2.40 8.65 21.24
N ALA A 118 1.51 8.18 22.12
CA ALA A 118 1.88 7.72 23.44
C ALA A 118 2.82 6.49 23.40
N ARG A 119 2.79 5.73 22.32
CA ARG A 119 3.68 4.58 22.09
C ARG A 119 4.92 4.92 21.27
N GLY A 120 5.16 6.22 21.01
CA GLY A 120 6.35 6.69 20.29
C GLY A 120 6.25 6.57 18.78
N LEU A 121 5.05 6.49 18.22
CA LEU A 121 4.80 6.35 16.80
C LEU A 121 3.96 7.52 16.26
N GLN A 122 4.04 7.76 14.97
CA GLN A 122 3.28 8.78 14.29
C GLN A 122 2.71 8.25 12.98
N LEU A 123 1.47 8.61 12.67
CA LEU A 123 0.91 8.37 11.35
C LEU A 123 1.60 9.27 10.33
N ALA A 124 1.87 8.70 9.16
CA ALA A 124 2.40 9.43 8.00
C ALA A 124 1.48 9.19 6.79
N PRO A 125 1.42 10.13 5.85
CA PRO A 125 0.76 9.89 4.57
C PRO A 125 1.40 8.71 3.85
N ALA A 126 0.61 7.92 3.13
CA ALA A 126 1.13 6.79 2.36
C ALA A 126 2.22 7.21 1.36
N SER A 127 2.15 8.43 0.84
CA SER A 127 3.19 9.00 -0.04
C SER A 127 4.56 9.08 0.63
N ALA A 128 4.63 9.32 1.94
CA ALA A 128 5.89 9.37 2.69
C ALA A 128 6.57 7.99 2.78
N MET A 129 5.82 6.91 2.56
CA MET A 129 6.31 5.54 2.58
C MET A 129 6.92 5.11 1.23
N THR A 130 6.69 5.88 0.17
CA THR A 130 7.19 5.54 -1.16
C THR A 130 8.66 5.94 -1.34
N ARG A 131 9.39 5.12 -2.09
CA ARG A 131 10.78 5.37 -2.44
C ARG A 131 10.94 5.41 -3.96
N ARG A 132 11.72 6.38 -4.44
CA ARG A 132 12.11 6.45 -5.84
C ARG A 132 13.25 5.46 -6.12
N PRO A 133 13.30 4.88 -7.34
CA PRO A 133 14.43 4.04 -7.73
C PRO A 133 15.76 4.80 -7.59
N GLY A 134 16.77 4.15 -7.05
CA GLY A 134 18.13 4.71 -6.91
C GLY A 134 18.33 5.68 -5.73
N ARG A 135 17.39 5.74 -4.81
CA ARG A 135 17.51 6.53 -3.56
C ARG A 135 17.28 5.68 -2.32
#